data_3f3e541a91d30139e126f19ebd248ffe
#
_entry.id   3f3e541a91d30139e126f19ebd248ffe
#
_cell.length_a   1.000
_cell.length_b   1.000
_cell.length_c   1.000
_cell.angle_alpha   90.00
_cell.angle_beta   90.00
_cell.angle_gamma   90.00
#
_symmetry.space_group_name_H-M   'P 1'
#
loop_
_entity.id
_entity.type
_entity.pdbx_description
1 polymer ?
#
loop_
_entity_poly.entity_id
_entity_poly.type
_entity_poly.pdbx_seq_one_letter_code
_entity_poly.pdbx_strand_id
1 'polypeptide(L)'
;FTFAPEGGESGVQVLARALPVIREIVMRHENENVVVVSHKATLRLLISSLLGFDARGYRDRLDQAPACLNIIDFRDPVRARLMLFNDISHYTDQPLRPLAHLSKWWDVAPTAGPD
;
A
#
# COMPACT_ATOMS: atom_id res chain seq x y z
N PHE A 1 11.43 -8.09 -1.18
CA PHE A 1 11.33 -7.04 -2.21
C PHE A 1 11.94 -7.48 -3.53
N THR A 2 13.08 -8.16 -3.48
CA THR A 2 13.75 -8.68 -4.69
C THR A 2 13.39 -10.12 -5.01
N PHE A 3 12.77 -10.83 -4.09
CA PHE A 3 12.36 -12.21 -4.30
C PHE A 3 11.19 -12.29 -5.28
N ALA A 4 11.24 -13.23 -6.20
CA ALA A 4 10.14 -13.53 -7.10
C ALA A 4 9.91 -15.05 -7.11
N PRO A 5 8.65 -15.49 -6.93
CA PRO A 5 8.33 -16.89 -7.12
C PRO A 5 8.51 -17.27 -8.58
N GLU A 6 8.71 -18.54 -8.85
CA GLU A 6 8.83 -19.02 -10.22
C GLU A 6 7.62 -18.61 -11.05
N GLY A 7 7.86 -17.98 -12.19
CA GLY A 7 6.81 -17.46 -13.05
C GLY A 7 6.15 -16.18 -12.58
N GLY A 8 6.62 -15.61 -11.45
CA GLY A 8 6.04 -14.39 -10.89
C GLY A 8 6.98 -13.21 -10.95
N GLU A 9 6.55 -12.11 -10.35
CA GLU A 9 7.31 -10.87 -10.26
C GLU A 9 7.80 -10.63 -8.85
N SER A 10 8.98 -10.01 -8.71
CA SER A 10 9.43 -9.46 -7.43
C SER A 10 8.72 -8.13 -7.16
N GLY A 11 8.80 -7.66 -5.91
CA GLY A 11 8.25 -6.36 -5.56
C GLY A 11 8.84 -5.21 -6.38
N VAL A 12 10.16 -5.25 -6.62
CA VAL A 12 10.79 -4.20 -7.42
C VAL A 12 10.32 -4.24 -8.87
N GLN A 13 10.04 -5.41 -9.42
CA GLN A 13 9.51 -5.52 -10.77
C GLN A 13 8.09 -4.98 -10.85
N VAL A 14 7.25 -5.30 -9.87
CA VAL A 14 5.89 -4.76 -9.80
C VAL A 14 5.92 -3.25 -9.73
N LEU A 15 6.76 -2.69 -8.87
CA LEU A 15 6.87 -1.25 -8.70
C LEU A 15 7.35 -0.57 -9.98
N ALA A 16 8.34 -1.15 -10.64
CA ALA A 16 8.87 -0.62 -11.90
C ALA A 16 7.82 -0.59 -13.01
N ARG A 17 6.86 -1.50 -12.97
CA ARG A 17 5.77 -1.56 -13.94
C ARG A 17 4.61 -0.64 -13.57
N ALA A 18 4.25 -0.59 -12.31
CA ALA A 18 3.04 0.10 -11.86
C ALA A 18 3.24 1.61 -11.65
N LEU A 19 4.39 2.02 -11.14
CA LEU A 19 4.61 3.44 -10.81
C LEU A 19 4.51 4.38 -12.01
N PRO A 20 5.08 4.05 -13.18
CA PRO A 20 4.92 4.91 -14.36
C PRO A 20 3.46 5.08 -14.77
N VAL A 21 2.63 4.06 -14.59
CA VAL A 21 1.20 4.13 -14.91
C VAL A 21 0.51 5.14 -14.02
N ILE A 22 0.79 5.13 -12.73
CA ILE A 22 0.22 6.09 -11.78
C ILE A 22 0.64 7.51 -12.16
N ARG A 23 1.90 7.72 -12.49
CA ARG A 23 2.39 9.04 -12.89
C ARG A 23 1.74 9.53 -14.17
N GLU A 24 1.51 8.64 -15.12
CA GLU A 24 0.81 8.99 -16.35
C GLU A 24 -0.64 9.38 -16.08
N ILE A 25 -1.32 8.64 -15.20
CA ILE A 25 -2.69 8.96 -14.80
C ILE A 25 -2.75 10.37 -14.19
N VAL A 26 -1.82 10.67 -13.29
CA VAL A 26 -1.76 11.99 -12.64
C VAL A 26 -1.57 13.11 -13.68
N MET A 27 -0.69 12.88 -14.64
CA MET A 27 -0.43 13.88 -15.69
C MET A 27 -1.61 14.10 -16.61
N ARG A 28 -2.40 13.06 -16.89
CA ARG A 28 -3.52 13.15 -17.83
C ARG A 28 -4.80 13.63 -17.20
N HIS A 29 -4.93 13.54 -15.88
CA HIS A 29 -6.19 13.81 -15.17
C HIS A 29 -6.03 14.92 -14.14
N GLU A 30 -5.42 16.01 -14.54
CA GLU A 30 -5.24 17.16 -13.67
C GLU A 30 -6.59 17.70 -13.21
N ASN A 31 -6.70 17.98 -11.91
CA ASN A 31 -7.92 18.45 -11.25
C ASN A 31 -9.11 17.47 -11.35
N GLU A 32 -8.82 16.19 -11.53
CA GLU A 32 -9.83 15.17 -11.61
C GLU A 32 -9.66 14.14 -10.51
N ASN A 33 -10.75 13.44 -10.18
CA ASN A 33 -10.70 12.31 -9.26
C ASN A 33 -10.67 11.02 -10.07
N VAL A 34 -9.70 10.16 -9.79
CA VAL A 34 -9.55 8.89 -10.49
C VAL A 34 -9.56 7.76 -9.47
N VAL A 35 -10.32 6.71 -9.74
CA VAL A 35 -10.34 5.52 -8.91
C VAL A 35 -9.42 4.49 -9.52
N VAL A 36 -8.49 3.98 -8.71
CA VAL A 36 -7.58 2.91 -9.11
C VAL A 36 -7.87 1.70 -8.23
N VAL A 37 -8.14 0.57 -8.86
CA VAL A 37 -8.38 -0.68 -8.16
C VAL A 37 -7.19 -1.58 -8.40
N SER A 38 -6.61 -2.09 -7.33
CA SER A 38 -5.44 -2.94 -7.41
C SER A 38 -5.44 -3.94 -6.26
N HIS A 39 -4.29 -4.48 -5.94
CA HIS A 39 -4.13 -5.53 -4.95
C HIS A 39 -3.28 -5.04 -3.78
N LYS A 40 -3.42 -5.72 -2.65
CA LYS A 40 -2.79 -5.35 -1.39
C LYS A 40 -1.29 -5.09 -1.53
N ALA A 41 -0.56 -6.01 -2.11
CA ALA A 41 0.89 -5.87 -2.23
C ALA A 41 1.28 -4.72 -3.15
N THR A 42 0.62 -4.61 -4.30
CA THR A 42 0.89 -3.54 -5.25
C THR A 42 0.58 -2.17 -4.65
N LEU A 43 -0.54 -2.03 -3.93
CA LEU A 43 -0.89 -0.78 -3.28
C LEU A 43 0.13 -0.38 -2.22
N ARG A 44 0.61 -1.33 -1.43
CA ARG A 44 1.66 -1.04 -0.44
C ARG A 44 2.94 -0.55 -1.09
N LEU A 45 3.33 -1.18 -2.18
CA LEU A 45 4.53 -0.77 -2.93
C LEU A 45 4.37 0.63 -3.49
N LEU A 46 3.23 0.91 -4.10
CA LEU A 46 2.95 2.22 -4.69
C LEU A 46 2.92 3.31 -3.63
N ILE A 47 2.19 3.10 -2.55
CA ILE A 47 2.07 4.09 -1.48
C ILE A 47 3.44 4.35 -0.85
N SER A 48 4.20 3.30 -0.56
CA SER A 48 5.54 3.45 -0.01
C SER A 48 6.41 4.32 -0.91
N SER A 49 6.42 4.03 -2.20
CA SER A 49 7.24 4.76 -3.15
C SER A 49 6.78 6.21 -3.33
N LEU A 50 5.47 6.43 -3.44
CA LEU A 50 4.92 7.77 -3.64
C LEU A 50 5.17 8.68 -2.44
N LEU A 51 5.20 8.13 -1.24
CA LEU A 51 5.41 8.90 -0.01
C LEU A 51 6.87 8.94 0.43
N GLY A 52 7.76 8.30 -0.30
CA GLY A 52 9.18 8.29 0.04
C GLY A 52 9.57 7.31 1.13
N PHE A 53 8.74 6.33 1.43
CA PHE A 53 9.12 5.24 2.32
C PHE A 53 10.00 4.25 1.58
N ASP A 54 10.85 3.55 2.34
CA ASP A 54 11.63 2.48 1.76
C ASP A 54 10.70 1.33 1.36
N ALA A 55 10.53 1.14 0.07
CA ALA A 55 9.60 0.13 -0.45
C ALA A 55 10.02 -1.30 -0.09
N ARG A 56 11.28 -1.52 0.30
CA ARG A 56 11.74 -2.85 0.72
C ARG A 56 11.01 -3.33 1.97
N GLY A 57 10.53 -2.40 2.81
CA GLY A 57 9.77 -2.73 4.01
C GLY A 57 8.27 -2.70 3.84
N TYR A 58 7.76 -2.76 2.63
CA TYR A 58 6.34 -2.54 2.37
C TYR A 58 5.42 -3.51 3.13
N ARG A 59 5.85 -4.74 3.35
CA ARG A 59 5.04 -5.72 4.07
C ARG A 59 4.90 -5.42 5.55
N ASP A 60 5.94 -4.83 6.13
CA ASP A 60 6.04 -4.66 7.58
C ASP A 60 5.58 -3.29 8.03
N ARG A 61 5.47 -2.34 7.11
CA ARG A 61 5.23 -0.95 7.47
C ARG A 61 3.82 -0.47 7.18
N LEU A 62 3.15 -1.10 6.23
CA LEU A 62 1.82 -0.68 5.80
C LEU A 62 0.88 -1.87 5.82
N ASP A 63 -0.32 -1.64 6.34
CA ASP A 63 -1.40 -2.62 6.24
C ASP A 63 -2.43 -2.16 5.22
N GLN A 64 -3.13 -3.10 4.63
CA GLN A 64 -4.22 -2.83 3.70
C GLN A 64 -5.28 -3.92 3.91
N ALA A 65 -6.37 -3.55 4.54
CA ALA A 65 -7.50 -4.45 4.70
C ALA A 65 -8.16 -4.71 3.34
N PRO A 66 -8.86 -5.84 3.18
CA PRO A 66 -9.60 -6.10 1.94
C PRO A 66 -10.58 -4.97 1.64
N ALA A 67 -10.60 -4.52 0.40
CA ALA A 67 -11.49 -3.44 -0.09
C ALA A 67 -11.38 -2.13 0.69
N CYS A 68 -10.24 -1.87 1.31
CA CYS A 68 -10.03 -0.59 2.00
C CYS A 68 -9.90 0.55 1.01
N LEU A 69 -10.17 1.76 1.48
CA LEU A 69 -10.03 2.97 0.70
C LEU A 69 -8.79 3.74 1.14
N ASN A 70 -8.01 4.15 0.17
CA ASN A 70 -6.90 5.08 0.36
C ASN A 70 -7.13 6.28 -0.56
N ILE A 71 -6.82 7.46 -0.07
CA ILE A 71 -6.93 8.67 -0.88
C ILE A 71 -5.58 9.36 -0.88
N ILE A 72 -5.06 9.60 -2.07
CA ILE A 72 -3.80 10.29 -2.27
C ILE A 72 -4.08 11.49 -3.15
N ASP A 73 -3.63 12.63 -2.69
CA ASP A 73 -3.73 13.89 -3.42
C ASP A 73 -2.37 14.19 -4.05
N PHE A 74 -2.37 14.51 -5.33
CA PHE A 74 -1.15 14.80 -6.07
C PHE A 74 -1.09 16.27 -6.43
N ARG A 75 -0.01 16.91 -6.04
CA ARG A 75 0.28 18.28 -6.49
C ARG A 75 0.89 18.24 -7.90
N ASP A 76 1.71 17.25 -8.16
CA ASP A 76 2.28 16.92 -9.45
C ASP A 76 2.63 15.43 -9.44
N PRO A 77 3.12 14.84 -10.53
CA PRO A 77 3.38 13.39 -10.56
C PRO A 77 4.37 12.87 -9.53
N VAL A 78 5.12 13.74 -8.89
CA VAL A 78 6.15 13.35 -7.91
C VAL A 78 5.74 13.66 -6.48
N ARG A 79 4.97 14.73 -6.27
CA ARG A 79 4.59 15.17 -4.92
C ARG A 79 3.19 14.71 -4.57
N ALA A 80 3.13 13.76 -3.65
CA ALA A 80 1.89 13.12 -3.23
C ALA A 80 1.68 13.32 -1.73
N ARG A 81 0.42 13.44 -1.33
CA ARG A 81 0.02 13.53 0.08
C ARG A 81 -1.01 12.46 0.36
N LEU A 82 -0.80 11.70 1.42
CA LEU A 82 -1.76 10.71 1.86
C LEU A 82 -2.85 11.39 2.68
N MET A 83 -4.09 11.34 2.20
CA MET A 83 -5.23 11.99 2.83
C MET A 83 -6.05 11.02 3.66
N LEU A 84 -6.12 9.77 3.24
CA LEU A 84 -6.85 8.72 3.95
C LEU A 84 -6.12 7.42 3.70
N PHE A 85 -6.00 6.59 4.74
CA PHE A 85 -5.27 5.34 4.64
C PHE A 85 -6.01 4.19 5.28
N ASN A 86 -6.14 3.10 4.52
CA ASN A 86 -6.68 1.83 5.02
C ASN A 86 -8.06 1.97 5.68
N ASP A 87 -8.92 2.79 5.10
CA ASP A 87 -10.25 3.02 5.62
C ASP A 87 -11.21 1.90 5.23
N ILE A 88 -11.91 1.36 6.21
CA ILE A 88 -12.88 0.29 6.01
C ILE A 88 -14.27 0.67 6.53
N SER A 89 -14.51 1.95 6.76
CA SER A 89 -15.76 2.42 7.36
C SER A 89 -16.98 2.12 6.50
N HIS A 90 -16.79 1.87 5.19
CA HIS A 90 -17.89 1.59 4.29
C HIS A 90 -18.44 0.16 4.42
N TYR A 91 -17.76 -0.74 5.10
CA TYR A 91 -18.25 -2.10 5.28
C TYR A 91 -18.16 -2.62 6.71
N THR A 92 -17.82 -1.75 7.65
CA THR A 92 -17.85 -2.09 9.07
C THR A 92 -18.26 -0.86 9.87
N ASP A 93 -19.03 -1.09 10.92
CA ASP A 93 -19.41 -0.05 11.87
C ASP A 93 -18.49 -0.02 13.09
N GLN A 94 -17.49 -0.87 13.10
CA GLN A 94 -16.51 -0.88 14.18
C GLN A 94 -15.42 0.13 13.88
N PRO A 95 -15.32 1.20 14.68
CA PRO A 95 -14.37 2.29 14.37
C PRO A 95 -12.92 1.88 14.55
N LEU A 96 -12.66 0.89 15.40
CA LEU A 96 -11.29 0.48 15.69
C LEU A 96 -11.17 -1.04 15.61
N ARG A 97 -10.05 -1.48 15.08
CA ARG A 97 -9.72 -2.90 15.07
C ARG A 97 -9.21 -3.27 16.47
N PRO A 98 -9.73 -4.36 17.07
CA PRO A 98 -9.17 -4.86 18.31
C PRO A 98 -7.70 -5.20 18.16
N LEU A 99 -6.92 -4.99 19.21
CA LEU A 99 -5.48 -5.29 19.17
C LEU A 99 -5.20 -6.75 18.84
N ALA A 100 -6.06 -7.64 19.28
CA ALA A 100 -5.91 -9.07 18.99
C ALA A 100 -5.97 -9.38 17.50
N HIS A 101 -6.44 -8.45 16.66
CA HIS A 101 -6.54 -8.65 15.23
C HIS A 101 -5.42 -7.95 14.46
N LEU A 102 -4.45 -7.43 15.16
CA LEU A 102 -3.27 -6.89 14.51
C LEU A 102 -2.51 -8.01 13.82
N SER A 103 -1.66 -7.64 12.91
CA SER A 103 -0.83 -8.59 12.20
C SER A 103 -0.10 -9.51 13.16
N LYS A 104 -0.02 -10.78 12.83
CA LYS A 104 0.75 -11.74 13.61
C LYS A 104 2.20 -11.33 13.79
N TRP A 105 2.70 -10.54 12.86
CA TRP A 105 4.04 -10.03 12.93
C TRP A 105 4.26 -9.19 14.19
N TRP A 106 3.24 -8.45 14.61
CA TRP A 106 3.29 -7.64 15.84
C TRP A 106 2.90 -8.42 17.08
N ASP A 107 2.00 -9.40 16.92
CA ASP A 107 1.44 -10.13 18.03
C ASP A 107 2.33 -11.25 18.53
N VAL A 108 3.23 -11.74 17.70
CA VAL A 108 4.10 -12.84 18.04
C VAL A 108 5.11 -12.35 19.06
N ALA A 109 5.19 -13.04 20.19
CA ALA A 109 6.17 -12.74 21.21
C ALA A 109 7.58 -12.91 20.65
N PRO A 110 8.50 -11.99 20.94
CA PRO A 110 9.87 -12.10 20.45
C PRO A 110 10.54 -13.40 20.84
N THR A 111 10.09 -14.00 21.93
CA THR A 111 10.63 -15.24 22.43
C THR A 111 10.05 -16.48 21.76
N ALA A 112 9.15 -16.31 20.84
CA ALA A 112 8.59 -17.44 20.12
C ALA A 112 9.64 -18.16 19.29
N GLY A 113 10.84 -17.95 19.65
CA GLY A 113 11.96 -18.57 19.01
C GLY A 113 12.67 -17.62 18.06
N PRO A 114 13.85 -17.98 17.68
CA PRO A 114 14.56 -17.24 16.66
C PRO A 114 13.86 -17.48 15.34
N ASP A 115 13.02 -16.62 15.00
CA ASP A 115 12.26 -16.81 13.79
C ASP A 115 13.03 -16.44 12.56
#